data_76cb57b04479854535c6282a38710d1b
#
_entry.id   76cb57b04479854535c6282a38710d1b
#
_cell.length_a   1.000
_cell.length_b   1.000
_cell.length_c   1.000
_cell.angle_alpha   90.00
_cell.angle_beta   90.00
_cell.angle_gamma   90.00
#
_symmetry.space_group_name_H-M   'P 1'
#
loop_
_entity.id
_entity.type
_entity.pdbx_description
1 polymer ?
#
loop_
_entity_poly.entity_id
_entity_poly.type
_entity_poly.pdbx_seq_one_letter_code
_entity_poly.pdbx_strand_id
1 'polypeptide(L)'
;KIVILTLGCAILLLSGIGPLLSRSLVELILLGAMMGVGAGLIIPLSTGFIVDYFTGDYRLRQLGISSAINNLTLVLATALTGYLADIEWYFAFAVYLLPAVTLILIPALSHSRPMPEPEQGAQHRQTKMNTGIIVGLMLFYFAITYCSLVVTFNTSYLTAEGGMHSSTAGIIISLFFIAIMAPGF
;
A
#
# COMPACT_ATOMS: atom_id res chain seq x y z
N LYS A 1 -12.58 -12.25 7.12
CA LYS A 1 -11.38 -11.44 6.85
C LYS A 1 -10.44 -12.13 5.86
N ILE A 2 -10.08 -13.42 6.07
CA ILE A 2 -9.18 -14.20 5.20
C ILE A 2 -9.73 -14.26 3.75
N VAL A 3 -11.02 -14.52 3.58
CA VAL A 3 -11.66 -14.57 2.24
C VAL A 3 -11.51 -13.24 1.48
N ILE A 4 -11.69 -12.10 2.19
CA ILE A 4 -11.55 -10.77 1.57
C ILE A 4 -10.09 -10.50 1.22
N LEU A 5 -9.14 -10.92 2.08
CA LEU A 5 -7.71 -10.84 1.81
C LEU A 5 -7.33 -11.65 0.56
N THR A 6 -7.80 -12.91 0.47
CA THR A 6 -7.55 -13.77 -0.69
C THR A 6 -8.12 -13.17 -1.97
N LEU A 7 -9.34 -12.63 -1.90
CA LEU A 7 -10.01 -11.98 -3.04
C LEU A 7 -9.24 -10.73 -3.47
N GLY A 8 -8.83 -9.87 -2.53
CA GLY A 8 -8.04 -8.68 -2.81
C GLY A 8 -6.69 -9.01 -3.44
N CYS A 9 -5.96 -10.01 -2.91
CA CYS A 9 -4.71 -10.49 -3.47
C CYS A 9 -4.89 -11.09 -4.88
N ALA A 10 -5.96 -11.84 -5.12
CA ALA A 10 -6.27 -12.40 -6.43
C ALA A 10 -6.55 -11.30 -7.46
N ILE A 11 -7.34 -10.28 -7.08
CA ILE A 11 -7.62 -9.13 -7.94
C ILE A 11 -6.32 -8.38 -8.27
N LEU A 12 -5.46 -8.11 -7.27
CA LEU A 12 -4.18 -7.44 -7.50
C LEU A 12 -3.27 -8.24 -8.43
N LEU A 13 -3.24 -9.56 -8.28
CA LEU A 13 -2.41 -10.43 -9.09
C LEU A 13 -2.89 -10.47 -10.54
N LEU A 14 -4.21 -10.62 -10.75
CA LEU A 14 -4.82 -10.60 -12.09
C LEU A 14 -4.60 -9.25 -12.78
N SER A 15 -4.82 -8.15 -12.06
CA SER A 15 -4.62 -6.81 -12.59
C SER A 15 -3.15 -6.46 -12.80
N GLY A 16 -2.22 -7.09 -12.07
CA GLY A 16 -0.78 -6.92 -12.25
C GLY A 16 -0.20 -7.69 -13.43
N ILE A 17 -0.76 -8.87 -13.76
CA ILE A 17 -0.39 -9.65 -14.95
C ILE A 17 -0.96 -9.01 -16.23
N GLY A 18 -2.14 -8.41 -16.14
CA GLY A 18 -2.83 -7.84 -17.29
C GLY A 18 -1.97 -6.87 -18.12
N PRO A 19 -1.29 -5.87 -17.51
CA PRO A 19 -0.44 -4.93 -18.23
C PRO A 19 0.72 -5.57 -19.01
N LEU A 20 1.21 -6.74 -18.57
CA LEU A 20 2.25 -7.49 -19.31
C LEU A 20 1.74 -8.00 -20.66
N LEU A 21 0.44 -8.19 -20.81
CA LEU A 21 -0.22 -8.69 -22.00
C LEU A 21 -0.97 -7.60 -22.77
N SER A 22 -1.23 -6.46 -22.12
CA SER A 22 -2.03 -5.36 -22.67
C SER A 22 -1.26 -4.57 -23.72
N ARG A 23 -1.99 -4.16 -24.77
CA ARG A 23 -1.50 -3.30 -25.84
C ARG A 23 -2.33 -2.04 -26.03
N SER A 24 -3.39 -1.87 -25.24
CA SER A 24 -4.34 -0.76 -25.34
C SER A 24 -4.34 0.10 -24.08
N LEU A 25 -4.36 1.42 -24.27
CA LEU A 25 -4.48 2.38 -23.16
C LEU A 25 -5.77 2.15 -22.34
N VAL A 26 -6.86 1.78 -23.02
CA VAL A 26 -8.15 1.52 -22.34
C VAL A 26 -8.04 0.31 -21.42
N GLU A 27 -7.37 -0.75 -21.86
CA GLU A 27 -7.10 -1.94 -21.03
C GLU A 27 -6.27 -1.57 -19.81
N LEU A 28 -5.24 -0.75 -19.96
CA LEU A 28 -4.41 -0.29 -18.84
C LEU A 28 -5.22 0.52 -17.82
N ILE A 29 -6.14 1.37 -18.27
CA ILE A 29 -7.02 2.13 -17.38
C ILE A 29 -7.95 1.19 -16.59
N LEU A 30 -8.54 0.21 -17.24
CA LEU A 30 -9.42 -0.78 -16.59
C LEU A 30 -8.65 -1.64 -15.58
N LEU A 31 -7.45 -2.09 -15.95
CA LEU A 31 -6.57 -2.86 -15.07
C LEU A 31 -6.12 -2.03 -13.87
N GLY A 32 -5.81 -0.74 -14.07
CA GLY A 32 -5.50 0.21 -13.00
C GLY A 32 -6.67 0.40 -12.03
N ALA A 33 -7.89 0.49 -12.54
CA ALA A 33 -9.09 0.55 -11.69
C ALA A 33 -9.26 -0.74 -10.87
N MET A 34 -9.03 -1.91 -11.47
CA MET A 34 -9.05 -3.19 -10.75
C MET A 34 -7.96 -3.27 -9.67
N MET A 35 -6.74 -2.76 -9.96
CA MET A 35 -5.67 -2.64 -8.95
C MET A 35 -6.12 -1.79 -7.76
N GLY A 36 -6.77 -0.65 -8.02
CA GLY A 36 -7.31 0.21 -6.98
C GLY A 36 -8.32 -0.50 -6.08
N VAL A 37 -9.22 -1.30 -6.66
CA VAL A 37 -10.18 -2.11 -5.90
C VAL A 37 -9.46 -3.16 -5.05
N GLY A 38 -8.49 -3.87 -5.61
CA GLY A 38 -7.70 -4.86 -4.88
C GLY A 38 -6.93 -4.26 -3.70
N ALA A 39 -6.24 -3.15 -3.93
CA ALA A 39 -5.52 -2.42 -2.88
C ALA A 39 -6.46 -1.88 -1.80
N GLY A 40 -7.60 -1.32 -2.19
CA GLY A 40 -8.63 -0.81 -1.27
C GLY A 40 -9.22 -1.88 -0.35
N LEU A 41 -9.25 -3.14 -0.77
CA LEU A 41 -9.65 -4.26 0.08
C LEU A 41 -8.55 -4.69 1.06
N ILE A 42 -7.28 -4.66 0.65
CA ILE A 42 -6.16 -5.20 1.45
C ILE A 42 -5.66 -4.21 2.50
N ILE A 43 -5.53 -2.92 2.16
CA ILE A 43 -4.93 -1.90 3.05
C ILE A 43 -5.64 -1.82 4.41
N PRO A 44 -6.97 -1.67 4.49
CA PRO A 44 -7.65 -1.61 5.79
C PRO A 44 -7.63 -2.95 6.52
N LEU A 45 -7.56 -4.08 5.80
CA LEU A 45 -7.47 -5.40 6.41
C LEU A 45 -6.12 -5.63 7.08
N SER A 46 -5.01 -5.19 6.50
CA SER A 46 -3.68 -5.35 7.09
C SER A 46 -3.60 -4.66 8.46
N THR A 47 -4.07 -3.44 8.56
CA THR A 47 -4.18 -2.70 9.81
C THR A 47 -5.16 -3.36 10.78
N GLY A 48 -6.30 -3.84 10.27
CA GLY A 48 -7.32 -4.54 11.05
C GLY A 48 -6.80 -5.83 11.69
N PHE A 49 -5.96 -6.60 11.01
CA PHE A 49 -5.32 -7.77 11.61
C PHE A 49 -4.42 -7.41 12.78
N ILE A 50 -3.61 -6.35 12.68
CA ILE A 50 -2.77 -5.89 13.79
C ILE A 50 -3.63 -5.49 14.99
N VAL A 51 -4.73 -4.80 14.76
CA VAL A 51 -5.65 -4.37 15.82
C VAL A 51 -6.33 -5.56 16.50
N ASP A 52 -6.64 -6.63 15.74
CA ASP A 52 -7.29 -7.84 16.29
C ASP A 52 -6.33 -8.73 17.08
N TYR A 53 -5.07 -8.84 16.62
CA TYR A 53 -4.09 -9.79 17.21
C TYR A 53 -3.28 -9.18 18.34
N PHE A 54 -3.18 -7.85 18.45
CA PHE A 54 -2.34 -7.17 19.43
C PHE A 54 -3.14 -6.15 20.26
N THR A 55 -2.79 -5.99 21.54
CA THR A 55 -3.44 -5.08 22.48
C THR A 55 -2.43 -4.14 23.14
N GLY A 56 -2.91 -3.02 23.70
CA GLY A 56 -2.11 -2.06 24.47
C GLY A 56 -0.92 -1.48 23.71
N ASP A 57 0.17 -1.24 24.42
CA ASP A 57 1.40 -0.63 23.85
C ASP A 57 2.05 -1.50 22.77
N TYR A 58 1.87 -2.82 22.87
CA TYR A 58 2.38 -3.76 21.86
C TYR A 58 1.70 -3.55 20.51
N ARG A 59 0.41 -3.19 20.49
CA ARG A 59 -0.32 -2.83 19.26
C ARG A 59 0.29 -1.60 18.59
N LEU A 60 0.58 -0.54 19.37
CA LEU A 60 1.19 0.68 18.85
C LEU A 60 2.57 0.39 18.23
N ARG A 61 3.37 -0.42 18.90
CA ARG A 61 4.67 -0.84 18.40
C ARG A 61 4.56 -1.64 17.10
N GLN A 62 3.59 -2.58 17.01
CA GLN A 62 3.37 -3.36 15.78
C GLN A 62 2.88 -2.50 14.62
N LEU A 63 2.01 -1.51 14.87
CA LEU A 63 1.58 -0.54 13.86
C LEU A 63 2.77 0.30 13.36
N GLY A 64 3.66 0.73 14.25
CA GLY A 64 4.89 1.46 13.89
C GLY A 64 5.81 0.61 13.02
N ILE A 65 6.09 -0.63 13.41
CA ILE A 65 6.91 -1.57 12.63
C ILE A 65 6.28 -1.84 11.27
N SER A 66 4.97 -2.07 11.22
CA SER A 66 4.24 -2.29 9.95
C SER A 66 4.35 -1.07 9.03
N SER A 67 4.22 0.13 9.56
CA SER A 67 4.40 1.37 8.81
C SER A 67 5.82 1.51 8.27
N ALA A 68 6.84 1.21 9.08
CA ALA A 68 8.24 1.25 8.67
C ALA A 68 8.53 0.26 7.54
N ILE A 69 8.05 -0.98 7.65
CA ILE A 69 8.17 -2.01 6.61
C ILE A 69 7.47 -1.55 5.33
N ASN A 70 6.25 -0.99 5.43
CA ASN A 70 5.52 -0.49 4.28
C ASN A 70 6.29 0.61 3.54
N ASN A 71 6.84 1.59 4.26
CA ASN A 71 7.63 2.67 3.66
C ASN A 71 8.92 2.14 3.04
N LEU A 72 9.63 1.23 3.70
CA LEU A 72 10.82 0.57 3.15
C LEU A 72 10.48 -0.18 1.86
N THR A 73 9.36 -0.89 1.83
CA THR A 73 8.87 -1.59 0.63
C THR A 73 8.59 -0.61 -0.50
N LEU A 74 7.97 0.56 -0.20
CA LEU A 74 7.73 1.60 -1.21
C LEU A 74 9.04 2.14 -1.80
N VAL A 75 10.05 2.40 -0.96
CA VAL A 75 11.39 2.85 -1.41
C VAL A 75 12.01 1.84 -2.37
N LEU A 76 12.03 0.57 -1.98
CA LEU A 76 12.61 -0.50 -2.78
C LEU A 76 11.81 -0.76 -4.06
N ALA A 77 10.48 -0.77 -3.97
CA ALA A 77 9.60 -1.01 -5.10
C ALA A 77 9.71 0.11 -6.14
N THR A 78 9.72 1.39 -5.73
CA THR A 78 9.84 2.52 -6.67
C THR A 78 11.19 2.56 -7.38
N ALA A 79 12.29 2.29 -6.66
CA ALA A 79 13.61 2.19 -7.26
C ALA A 79 13.68 1.03 -8.26
N LEU A 80 13.20 -0.15 -7.89
CA LEU A 80 13.17 -1.33 -8.74
C LEU A 80 12.29 -1.14 -9.98
N THR A 81 11.10 -0.56 -9.78
CA THR A 81 10.16 -0.27 -10.89
C THR A 81 10.76 0.70 -11.89
N GLY A 82 11.45 1.76 -11.42
CA GLY A 82 12.13 2.70 -12.30
C GLY A 82 13.23 2.03 -13.13
N TYR A 83 14.03 1.15 -12.51
CA TYR A 83 15.07 0.40 -13.21
C TYR A 83 14.49 -0.59 -14.23
N LEU A 84 13.44 -1.33 -13.88
CA LEU A 84 12.77 -2.26 -14.77
C LEU A 84 12.10 -1.56 -15.96
N ALA A 85 11.56 -0.36 -15.75
CA ALA A 85 10.93 0.46 -16.78
C ALA A 85 11.94 0.96 -17.83
N ASP A 86 13.21 1.14 -17.46
CA ASP A 86 14.27 1.51 -18.42
C ASP A 86 14.62 0.35 -19.39
N ILE A 87 14.36 -0.91 -18.99
CA ILE A 87 14.56 -2.07 -19.86
C ILE A 87 13.40 -2.16 -20.85
N GLU A 88 12.18 -2.26 -20.32
CA GLU A 88 10.94 -2.25 -21.08
C GLU A 88 9.80 -1.76 -20.15
N TRP A 89 8.94 -0.89 -20.63
CA TRP A 89 7.91 -0.25 -19.81
C TRP A 89 6.99 -1.24 -19.08
N TYR A 90 6.69 -2.40 -19.66
CA TYR A 90 5.81 -3.39 -19.05
C TYR A 90 6.48 -4.19 -17.94
N PHE A 91 7.82 -4.27 -17.88
CA PHE A 91 8.51 -4.93 -16.77
C PHE A 91 8.31 -4.22 -15.43
N ALA A 92 7.98 -2.92 -15.43
CA ALA A 92 7.60 -2.20 -14.23
C ALA A 92 6.44 -2.88 -13.47
N PHE A 93 5.53 -3.52 -14.20
CA PHE A 93 4.38 -4.22 -13.61
C PHE A 93 4.74 -5.58 -12.99
N ALA A 94 5.94 -6.10 -13.22
CA ALA A 94 6.39 -7.36 -12.59
C ALA A 94 6.41 -7.28 -11.05
N VAL A 95 6.55 -6.09 -10.48
CA VAL A 95 6.47 -5.87 -9.03
C VAL A 95 5.09 -6.28 -8.47
N TYR A 96 4.03 -6.21 -9.28
CA TYR A 96 2.68 -6.65 -8.90
C TYR A 96 2.51 -8.18 -8.86
N LEU A 97 3.54 -8.96 -9.14
CA LEU A 97 3.55 -10.41 -8.89
C LEU A 97 3.81 -10.75 -7.42
N LEU A 98 4.32 -9.80 -6.62
CA LEU A 98 4.55 -10.00 -5.18
C LEU A 98 3.31 -10.47 -4.40
N PRO A 99 2.07 -10.06 -4.68
CA PRO A 99 0.87 -10.63 -4.07
C PRO A 99 0.72 -12.15 -4.24
N ALA A 100 1.36 -12.76 -5.23
CA ALA A 100 1.39 -14.23 -5.37
C ALA A 100 2.04 -14.90 -4.16
N VAL A 101 3.12 -14.31 -3.64
CA VAL A 101 3.80 -14.79 -2.42
C VAL A 101 2.84 -14.72 -1.23
N THR A 102 2.08 -13.65 -1.12
CA THR A 102 1.07 -13.49 -0.07
C THR A 102 -0.01 -14.57 -0.16
N LEU A 103 -0.50 -14.88 -1.37
CA LEU A 103 -1.49 -15.94 -1.59
C LEU A 103 -0.98 -17.31 -1.14
N ILE A 104 0.30 -17.61 -1.37
CA ILE A 104 0.94 -18.86 -0.93
C ILE A 104 1.04 -18.91 0.61
N LEU A 105 1.22 -17.75 1.26
CA LEU A 105 1.35 -17.66 2.72
C LEU A 105 0.01 -17.61 3.47
N ILE A 106 -1.11 -17.31 2.81
CA ILE A 106 -2.44 -17.24 3.43
C ILE A 106 -2.83 -18.53 4.18
N PRO A 107 -2.59 -19.76 3.66
CA PRO A 107 -2.90 -20.98 4.40
C PRO A 107 -2.16 -21.09 5.73
N ALA A 108 -0.91 -20.62 5.79
CA ALA A 108 -0.15 -20.58 7.05
C ALA A 108 -0.80 -19.62 8.07
N LEU A 109 -1.33 -18.50 7.59
CA LEU A 109 -2.03 -17.52 8.43
C LEU A 109 -3.37 -18.07 8.96
N SER A 110 -4.06 -18.90 8.18
CA SER A 110 -5.35 -19.49 8.58
C SER A 110 -5.24 -20.51 9.73
N HIS A 111 -4.05 -21.05 9.95
CA HIS A 111 -3.76 -21.97 11.08
C HIS A 111 -3.37 -21.23 12.36
N SER A 112 -3.08 -19.93 12.28
CA SER A 112 -2.77 -19.13 13.46
C SER A 112 -4.06 -18.83 14.23
N ARG A 113 -4.15 -19.29 15.48
CA ARG A 113 -5.30 -19.01 16.34
C ARG A 113 -5.28 -17.52 16.70
N PRO A 114 -6.41 -16.80 16.59
CA PRO A 114 -6.54 -15.47 17.18
C PRO A 114 -6.19 -15.57 18.66
N MET A 115 -5.49 -14.57 19.20
CA MET A 115 -5.38 -14.44 20.65
C MET A 115 -6.80 -14.45 21.26
N PRO A 116 -7.01 -15.12 22.42
CA PRO A 116 -8.27 -15.03 23.13
C PRO A 116 -8.64 -13.54 23.25
N GLU A 117 -9.87 -13.21 22.94
CA GLU A 117 -10.36 -11.84 23.15
C GLU A 117 -9.98 -11.43 24.58
N PRO A 118 -9.32 -10.27 24.79
CA PRO A 118 -9.11 -9.79 26.14
C PRO A 118 -10.48 -9.68 26.76
N GLU A 119 -10.64 -10.29 27.94
CA GLU A 119 -11.90 -10.26 28.70
C GLU A 119 -12.55 -8.91 28.57
N GLN A 120 -13.82 -8.90 28.20
CA GLN A 120 -14.66 -7.71 27.90
C GLN A 120 -14.77 -6.69 29.06
N GLY A 121 -13.83 -6.68 30.01
CA GLY A 121 -13.72 -5.73 31.10
C GLY A 121 -13.10 -4.38 30.73
N ALA A 122 -12.38 -4.25 29.63
CA ALA A 122 -12.01 -2.95 29.09
C ALA A 122 -13.22 -2.44 28.28
N GLN A 123 -14.21 -1.88 28.98
CA GLN A 123 -15.25 -1.07 28.38
C GLN A 123 -14.61 -0.23 27.26
N HIS A 124 -14.96 -0.57 26.03
CA HIS A 124 -14.78 0.32 24.90
C HIS A 124 -15.59 1.58 25.26
N ARG A 125 -14.97 2.48 26.04
CA ARG A 125 -15.50 3.80 26.30
C ARG A 125 -15.59 4.43 24.92
N GLN A 126 -16.76 4.27 24.28
CA GLN A 126 -17.10 5.00 23.07
C GLN A 126 -17.07 6.47 23.47
N THR A 127 -15.87 7.03 23.46
CA THR A 127 -15.70 8.47 23.53
C THR A 127 -16.41 8.98 22.30
N LYS A 128 -17.59 9.61 22.50
CA LYS A 128 -18.30 10.27 21.41
C LYS A 128 -17.34 11.31 20.83
N MET A 129 -16.55 10.90 19.85
CA MET A 129 -15.63 11.79 19.18
C MET A 129 -16.48 12.79 18.39
N ASN A 130 -16.22 14.07 18.59
CA ASN A 130 -16.93 15.12 17.89
C ASN A 130 -16.79 14.91 16.38
N THR A 131 -17.91 14.78 15.68
CA THR A 131 -17.93 14.56 14.22
C THR A 131 -17.09 15.60 13.47
N GLY A 132 -17.03 16.85 13.97
CA GLY A 132 -16.20 17.90 13.39
C GLY A 132 -14.71 17.58 13.44
N ILE A 133 -14.21 16.95 14.52
CA ILE A 133 -12.81 16.53 14.65
C ILE A 133 -12.52 15.40 13.65
N ILE A 134 -13.44 14.45 13.50
CA ILE A 134 -13.29 13.34 12.53
C ILE A 134 -13.19 13.89 11.12
N VAL A 135 -14.11 14.77 10.73
CA VAL A 135 -14.11 15.40 9.39
C VAL A 135 -12.84 16.23 9.19
N GLY A 136 -12.41 17.00 10.19
CA GLY A 136 -11.16 17.77 10.12
C GLY A 136 -9.93 16.89 9.89
N LEU A 137 -9.83 15.77 10.62
CA LEU A 137 -8.75 14.80 10.43
C LEU A 137 -8.79 14.13 9.04
N MET A 138 -9.98 13.81 8.54
CA MET A 138 -10.15 13.25 7.20
C MET A 138 -9.71 14.24 6.11
N LEU A 139 -10.10 15.51 6.23
CA LEU A 139 -9.68 16.56 5.29
C LEU A 139 -8.17 16.80 5.35
N PHE A 140 -7.59 16.79 6.53
CA PHE A 140 -6.14 16.93 6.71
C PHE A 140 -5.38 15.77 6.06
N TYR A 141 -5.83 14.53 6.29
CA TYR A 141 -5.25 13.35 5.67
C TYR A 141 -5.40 13.37 4.15
N PHE A 142 -6.56 13.79 3.65
CA PHE A 142 -6.80 13.99 2.22
C PHE A 142 -5.81 15.00 1.60
N ALA A 143 -5.61 16.15 2.27
CA ALA A 143 -4.69 17.18 1.78
C ALA A 143 -3.24 16.67 1.68
N ILE A 144 -2.76 15.95 2.72
CA ILE A 144 -1.41 15.35 2.71
C ILE A 144 -1.27 14.33 1.59
N THR A 145 -2.27 13.44 1.43
CA THR A 145 -2.25 12.43 0.37
C THR A 145 -2.26 13.07 -1.01
N TYR A 146 -3.07 14.12 -1.19
CA TYR A 146 -3.12 14.87 -2.44
C TYR A 146 -1.77 15.51 -2.77
N CYS A 147 -1.11 16.17 -1.80
CA CYS A 147 0.22 16.73 -2.00
C CYS A 147 1.26 15.66 -2.39
N SER A 148 1.22 14.50 -1.75
CA SER A 148 2.11 13.38 -2.08
C SER A 148 1.90 12.87 -3.50
N LEU A 149 0.65 12.75 -3.95
CA LEU A 149 0.31 12.35 -5.31
C LEU A 149 0.82 13.38 -6.32
N VAL A 150 0.60 14.68 -6.07
CA VAL A 150 1.06 15.76 -6.96
C VAL A 150 2.59 15.71 -7.13
N VAL A 151 3.34 15.53 -6.04
CA VAL A 151 4.81 15.41 -6.10
C VAL A 151 5.22 14.20 -6.94
N THR A 152 4.61 13.04 -6.71
CA THR A 152 4.94 11.80 -7.42
C THR A 152 4.66 11.92 -8.92
N PHE A 153 3.48 12.43 -9.30
CA PHE A 153 3.11 12.60 -10.70
C PHE A 153 3.94 13.67 -11.41
N ASN A 154 4.19 14.83 -10.76
CA ASN A 154 5.03 15.86 -11.34
C ASN A 154 6.48 15.39 -11.54
N THR A 155 7.05 14.64 -10.60
CA THR A 155 8.40 14.10 -10.76
C THR A 155 8.47 13.18 -11.97
N SER A 156 7.51 12.27 -12.12
CA SER A 156 7.46 11.34 -13.26
C SER A 156 7.27 12.10 -14.58
N TYR A 157 6.40 13.11 -14.60
CA TYR A 157 6.16 13.94 -15.79
C TYR A 157 7.40 14.74 -16.19
N LEU A 158 8.03 15.45 -15.26
CA LEU A 158 9.21 16.28 -15.52
C LEU A 158 10.43 15.44 -15.95
N THR A 159 10.61 14.24 -15.40
CA THR A 159 11.69 13.35 -15.83
C THR A 159 11.45 12.82 -17.25
N ALA A 160 10.21 12.49 -17.59
CA ALA A 160 9.85 12.04 -18.94
C ALA A 160 10.02 13.17 -19.98
N GLU A 161 9.57 14.40 -19.66
CA GLU A 161 9.69 15.56 -20.55
C GLU A 161 11.13 16.04 -20.71
N GLY A 162 11.95 15.89 -19.64
CA GLY A 162 13.39 16.16 -19.65
C GLY A 162 14.23 15.09 -20.37
N GLY A 163 13.62 14.05 -20.92
CA GLY A 163 14.33 12.95 -21.60
C GLY A 163 15.24 12.14 -20.67
N MET A 164 14.98 12.17 -19.36
CA MET A 164 15.73 11.42 -18.36
C MET A 164 15.23 9.97 -18.26
N HIS A 165 16.12 9.07 -17.82
CA HIS A 165 15.77 7.68 -17.61
C HIS A 165 14.72 7.50 -16.50
N SER A 166 13.85 6.49 -16.62
CA SER A 166 12.83 6.15 -15.63
C SER A 166 13.42 5.79 -14.27
N SER A 167 14.65 5.23 -14.27
CA SER A 167 15.40 4.96 -13.03
C SER A 167 15.69 6.24 -12.23
N THR A 168 15.92 7.37 -12.90
CA THR A 168 16.14 8.67 -12.22
C THR A 168 14.85 9.10 -11.49
N ALA A 169 13.69 8.99 -12.13
CA ALA A 169 12.40 9.27 -11.50
C ALA A 169 12.17 8.34 -10.29
N GLY A 170 12.44 7.04 -10.45
CA GLY A 170 12.34 6.05 -9.38
C GLY A 170 13.22 6.39 -8.17
N ILE A 171 14.45 6.82 -8.39
CA ILE A 171 15.38 7.23 -7.30
C ILE A 171 14.86 8.49 -6.60
N ILE A 172 14.43 9.52 -7.32
CA ILE A 172 13.91 10.76 -6.75
C ILE A 172 12.68 10.47 -5.88
N ILE A 173 11.75 9.66 -6.38
CA ILE A 173 10.55 9.27 -5.64
C ILE A 173 10.92 8.41 -4.41
N SER A 174 11.92 7.54 -4.52
CA SER A 174 12.42 6.76 -3.38
C SER A 174 13.00 7.65 -2.28
N LEU A 175 13.77 8.69 -2.63
CA LEU A 175 14.27 9.68 -1.68
C LEU A 175 13.14 10.44 -0.98
N PHE A 176 12.07 10.77 -1.71
CA PHE A 176 10.88 11.38 -1.14
C PHE A 176 10.21 10.48 -0.08
N PHE A 177 10.09 9.18 -0.33
CA PHE A 177 9.55 8.24 0.66
C PHE A 177 10.48 8.05 1.87
N ILE A 178 11.81 8.11 1.69
CA ILE A 178 12.76 8.11 2.81
C ILE A 178 12.56 9.36 3.68
N ALA A 179 12.36 10.53 3.07
CA ALA A 179 12.12 11.77 3.80
C ALA A 179 10.80 11.73 4.61
N ILE A 180 9.75 11.11 4.08
CA ILE A 180 8.47 10.90 4.80
C ILE A 180 8.64 9.93 5.99
N MET A 181 9.57 8.98 5.88
CA MET A 181 9.81 8.00 6.94
C MET A 181 10.49 8.61 8.17
N ALA A 182 11.33 9.65 7.98
CA ALA A 182 12.13 10.26 9.05
C ALA A 182 11.30 10.75 10.27
N PRO A 183 10.14 11.41 10.13
CA PRO A 183 9.32 11.85 11.27
C PRO A 183 8.60 10.71 12.01
N GLY A 184 8.59 9.49 11.46
CA GLY A 184 7.93 8.33 12.05
C GLY A 184 8.77 7.55 13.07
N PHE A 185 10.04 7.92 13.25
CA PHE A 185 10.97 7.42 14.25
C PHE A 185 11.27 8.48 15.30
#